data_5c2bb4b150bc4f18f4c6f7b005882bae
#
_entry.id   5c2bb4b150bc4f18f4c6f7b005882bae
#
_cell.length_a   1.000
_cell.length_b   1.000
_cell.length_c   1.000
_cell.angle_alpha   90.00
_cell.angle_beta   90.00
_cell.angle_gamma   90.00
#
_symmetry.space_group_name_H-M   'P 1'
#
loop_
_entity.id
_entity.type
_entity.pdbx_description
1 polymer ?
#
loop_
_entity_poly.entity_id
_entity_poly.type
_entity_poly.pdbx_seq_one_letter_code
_entity_poly.pdbx_strand_id
1 'polypeptide(L)'
;MSPPPARRGADGVLLALTGEDAAIVRALDTAGSGLSVVRRCGDVAELLSAALAGLARLAVLDTGFDDLDRTVLDRLERCGVAGVLLVDDDEERRWAAAGWATMPRRVDPAMLRARLQLIAR
;
A
#
# COMPACT_ATOMS: atom_id res chain seq x y z
N MET A 1 1.05 -15.67 17.01
CA MET A 1 2.38 -15.58 16.37
C MET A 1 2.54 -14.19 15.75
N SER A 2 3.65 -13.54 16.00
CA SER A 2 3.92 -12.25 15.38
C SER A 2 4.23 -12.42 13.89
N PRO A 3 3.80 -11.47 13.03
CA PRO A 3 4.21 -11.53 11.64
C PRO A 3 5.74 -11.45 11.53
N PRO A 4 6.32 -12.00 10.48
CA PRO A 4 7.77 -11.88 10.31
C PRO A 4 8.15 -10.40 10.19
N PRO A 5 9.27 -9.98 10.78
CA PRO A 5 9.73 -8.60 10.61
C PRO A 5 10.10 -8.34 9.15
N ALA A 6 10.08 -7.08 8.75
CA ALA A 6 10.62 -6.69 7.45
C ALA A 6 12.10 -7.10 7.38
N ARG A 7 12.59 -7.38 6.19
CA ARG A 7 14.00 -7.67 5.98
C ARG A 7 14.83 -6.50 6.51
N ARG A 8 15.99 -6.80 7.06
CA ARG A 8 16.86 -5.79 7.63
C ARG A 8 17.15 -4.69 6.60
N GLY A 9 16.88 -3.44 6.97
CA GLY A 9 17.07 -2.29 6.10
C GLY A 9 15.97 -2.08 5.08
N ALA A 10 14.94 -2.94 5.05
CA ALA A 10 13.82 -2.79 4.14
C ALA A 10 12.65 -2.09 4.83
N ASP A 11 11.93 -1.25 4.05
CA ASP A 11 10.68 -0.64 4.51
C ASP A 11 9.52 -1.61 4.30
N GLY A 12 8.71 -1.80 5.33
CA GLY A 12 7.53 -2.66 5.27
C GLY A 12 6.41 -2.04 4.46
N VAL A 13 5.69 -2.86 3.74
CA VAL A 13 4.54 -2.44 2.93
C VAL A 13 3.33 -3.27 3.29
N LEU A 14 2.19 -2.60 3.48
CA LEU A 14 0.88 -3.23 3.63
C LEU A 14 0.21 -3.26 2.27
N LEU A 15 -0.33 -4.41 1.88
CA LEU A 15 -1.10 -4.53 0.65
C LEU A 15 -2.57 -4.76 0.97
N ALA A 16 -3.45 -3.98 0.37
CA ALA A 16 -4.89 -4.20 0.44
C ALA A 16 -5.42 -4.11 -0.99
N LEU A 17 -5.45 -5.24 -1.67
CA LEU A 17 -5.82 -5.35 -3.07
C LEU A 17 -7.01 -6.28 -3.24
N THR A 18 -7.90 -5.96 -4.18
CA THR A 18 -9.11 -6.75 -4.43
C THR A 18 -8.89 -7.88 -5.43
N GLY A 19 -7.78 -7.85 -6.18
CA GLY A 19 -7.51 -8.83 -7.22
C GLY A 19 -6.21 -9.60 -6.99
N GLU A 20 -5.70 -10.19 -8.06
CA GLU A 20 -4.45 -10.94 -8.05
C GLU A 20 -3.28 -10.02 -7.73
N ASP A 21 -2.48 -10.37 -6.74
CA ASP A 21 -1.39 -9.53 -6.28
C ASP A 21 0.00 -10.18 -6.38
N ALA A 22 0.09 -11.39 -6.91
CA ALA A 22 1.35 -12.14 -6.92
C ALA A 22 2.50 -11.39 -7.61
N ALA A 23 2.22 -10.74 -8.74
CA ALA A 23 3.25 -10.00 -9.48
C ALA A 23 3.73 -8.78 -8.68
N ILE A 24 2.83 -8.11 -7.99
CA ILE A 24 3.16 -6.96 -7.14
C ILE A 24 4.00 -7.43 -5.95
N VAL A 25 3.60 -8.51 -5.28
CA VAL A 25 4.36 -9.06 -4.16
C VAL A 25 5.79 -9.39 -4.60
N ARG A 26 5.95 -10.08 -5.73
CA ARG A 26 7.28 -10.42 -6.24
C ARG A 26 8.12 -9.18 -6.54
N ALA A 27 7.53 -8.16 -7.14
CA ALA A 27 8.27 -6.94 -7.48
C ALA A 27 8.73 -6.21 -6.22
N LEU A 28 7.88 -6.12 -5.21
CA LEU A 28 8.21 -5.44 -3.96
C LEU A 28 9.22 -6.23 -3.12
N ASP A 29 9.10 -7.56 -3.10
CA ASP A 29 9.99 -8.41 -2.31
C ASP A 29 11.29 -8.75 -3.03
N THR A 30 11.53 -8.22 -4.22
CA THR A 30 12.78 -8.44 -4.95
C THR A 30 13.97 -8.01 -4.09
N ALA A 31 15.00 -8.85 -4.05
CA ALA A 31 16.23 -8.53 -3.31
C ALA A 31 16.82 -7.19 -3.80
N GLY A 32 17.19 -6.34 -2.87
CA GLY A 32 17.73 -5.03 -3.17
C GLY A 32 16.69 -3.95 -3.45
N SER A 33 15.39 -4.28 -3.40
CA SER A 33 14.34 -3.26 -3.61
C SER A 33 14.27 -2.23 -2.48
N GLY A 34 14.72 -2.58 -1.29
CA GLY A 34 14.55 -1.76 -0.09
C GLY A 34 13.14 -1.87 0.49
N LEU A 35 12.29 -2.74 -0.05
CA LEU A 35 10.90 -2.92 0.36
C LEU A 35 10.64 -4.37 0.76
N SER A 36 9.64 -4.57 1.62
CA SER A 36 9.24 -5.90 2.05
C SER A 36 7.74 -5.91 2.33
N VAL A 37 6.98 -6.79 1.70
CA VAL A 37 5.57 -6.95 1.99
C VAL A 37 5.42 -7.65 3.33
N VAL A 38 4.91 -6.95 4.34
CA VAL A 38 4.78 -7.48 5.70
C VAL A 38 3.39 -7.99 6.02
N ARG A 39 2.37 -7.53 5.29
CA ARG A 39 1.00 -7.99 5.49
C ARG A 39 0.19 -7.81 4.21
N ARG A 40 -0.58 -8.84 3.87
CA ARG A 40 -1.60 -8.78 2.82
C ARG A 40 -2.95 -8.72 3.51
N CYS A 41 -3.63 -7.58 3.42
CA CYS A 41 -4.89 -7.34 4.11
C CYS A 41 -6.07 -7.68 3.20
N GLY A 42 -7.02 -8.46 3.71
CA GLY A 42 -8.19 -8.86 2.94
C GLY A 42 -9.34 -7.85 3.01
N ASP A 43 -9.26 -6.90 3.94
CA ASP A 43 -10.27 -5.87 4.09
C ASP A 43 -9.70 -4.63 4.77
N VAL A 44 -10.51 -3.58 4.84
CA VAL A 44 -10.10 -2.29 5.43
C VAL A 44 -9.86 -2.43 6.94
N ALA A 45 -10.62 -3.26 7.63
CA ALA A 45 -10.43 -3.46 9.06
C ALA A 45 -9.06 -4.06 9.38
N GLU A 46 -8.62 -5.04 8.62
CA GLU A 46 -7.27 -5.62 8.76
C GLU A 46 -6.19 -4.56 8.48
N LEU A 47 -6.40 -3.76 7.44
CA LEU A 47 -5.48 -2.70 7.08
C LEU A 47 -5.31 -1.69 8.21
N LEU A 48 -6.40 -1.20 8.77
CA LEU A 48 -6.36 -0.25 9.87
C LEU A 48 -5.74 -0.87 11.13
N SER A 49 -6.04 -2.13 11.42
CA SER A 49 -5.45 -2.84 12.54
C SER A 49 -3.92 -2.95 12.40
N ALA A 50 -3.45 -3.29 11.21
CA ALA A 50 -2.02 -3.38 10.94
C ALA A 50 -1.34 -2.01 11.05
N ALA A 51 -1.98 -0.96 10.57
CA ALA A 51 -1.46 0.41 10.65
C ALA A 51 -1.38 0.88 12.10
N LEU A 52 -2.42 0.63 12.90
CA LEU A 52 -2.43 0.98 14.32
C LEU A 52 -1.36 0.23 15.10
N ALA A 53 -1.09 -1.02 14.71
CA ALA A 53 -0.03 -1.81 15.34
C ALA A 53 1.38 -1.37 14.91
N GLY A 54 1.49 -0.44 13.97
CA GLY A 54 2.80 0.07 13.52
C GLY A 54 3.58 -0.92 12.67
N LEU A 55 2.90 -1.84 11.99
CA LEU A 55 3.58 -2.89 11.21
C LEU A 55 4.36 -2.35 10.01
N ALA A 56 3.92 -1.24 9.43
CA ALA A 56 4.57 -0.65 8.27
C ALA A 56 4.18 0.82 8.12
N ARG A 57 4.99 1.56 7.35
CA ARG A 57 4.74 2.96 7.04
C ARG A 57 4.33 3.19 5.60
N LEU A 58 4.33 2.14 4.80
CA LEU A 58 3.94 2.20 3.39
C LEU A 58 2.75 1.28 3.15
N ALA A 59 1.90 1.68 2.20
CA ALA A 59 0.76 0.85 1.81
C ALA A 59 0.45 1.01 0.32
N VAL A 60 -0.08 -0.06 -0.27
CA VAL A 60 -0.68 -0.03 -1.59
C VAL A 60 -2.13 -0.46 -1.42
N LEU A 61 -3.06 0.41 -1.81
CA LEU A 61 -4.48 0.22 -1.59
C LEU A 61 -5.23 0.25 -2.91
N ASP A 62 -6.21 -0.63 -3.05
CA ASP A 62 -7.08 -0.69 -4.22
C ASP A 62 -8.42 -0.03 -3.86
N THR A 63 -8.88 0.92 -4.68
CA THR A 63 -10.14 1.61 -4.44
C THR A 63 -11.38 0.73 -4.68
N GLY A 64 -11.18 -0.53 -5.06
CA GLY A 64 -12.27 -1.50 -5.18
C GLY A 64 -12.90 -1.93 -3.86
N PHE A 65 -12.28 -1.61 -2.71
CA PHE A 65 -12.90 -1.87 -1.41
C PHE A 65 -13.99 -0.85 -1.14
N ASP A 66 -15.22 -1.31 -0.90
CA ASP A 66 -16.38 -0.45 -0.67
C ASP A 66 -16.20 0.45 0.56
N ASP A 67 -15.50 -0.07 1.58
CA ASP A 67 -15.28 0.64 2.85
C ASP A 67 -14.13 1.64 2.79
N LEU A 68 -13.39 1.70 1.69
CA LEU A 68 -12.29 2.63 1.56
C LEU A 68 -12.81 4.01 1.18
N ASP A 69 -12.57 4.98 2.05
CA ASP A 69 -12.99 6.36 1.84
C ASP A 69 -11.91 7.30 2.38
N ARG A 70 -12.19 8.60 2.27
CA ARG A 70 -11.25 9.63 2.74
C ARG A 70 -10.98 9.52 4.23
N THR A 71 -11.98 9.12 5.02
CA THR A 71 -11.81 8.97 6.47
C THR A 71 -10.77 7.88 6.78
N VAL A 72 -10.81 6.77 6.05
CA VAL A 72 -9.82 5.70 6.19
C VAL A 72 -8.42 6.21 5.85
N LEU A 73 -8.29 6.95 4.75
CA LEU A 73 -7.00 7.52 4.36
C LEU A 73 -6.45 8.48 5.41
N ASP A 74 -7.31 9.33 5.99
CA ASP A 74 -6.90 10.24 7.06
C ASP A 74 -6.41 9.46 8.28
N ARG A 75 -7.08 8.37 8.62
CA ARG A 75 -6.65 7.51 9.74
C ARG A 75 -5.29 6.88 9.47
N LEU A 76 -5.06 6.40 8.25
CA LEU A 76 -3.77 5.84 7.88
C LEU A 76 -2.66 6.88 7.99
N GLU A 77 -2.91 8.09 7.51
CA GLU A 77 -1.95 9.19 7.63
C GLU A 77 -1.61 9.50 9.09
N ARG A 78 -2.61 9.49 9.96
CA ARG A 78 -2.38 9.70 11.40
C ARG A 78 -1.54 8.60 12.02
N CYS A 79 -1.58 7.40 11.45
CA CYS A 79 -0.73 6.29 11.88
C CYS A 79 0.68 6.36 11.26
N GLY A 80 0.95 7.39 10.45
CA GLY A 80 2.24 7.53 9.78
C GLY A 80 2.37 6.71 8.50
N VAL A 81 1.25 6.28 7.91
CA VAL A 81 1.26 5.47 6.69
C VAL A 81 1.05 6.37 5.48
N ALA A 82 1.90 6.20 4.48
CA ALA A 82 1.78 6.83 3.17
C ALA A 82 1.88 5.76 2.09
N GLY A 83 1.48 6.07 0.88
CA GLY A 83 1.62 5.09 -0.20
C GLY A 83 0.85 5.45 -1.45
N VAL A 84 0.38 4.42 -2.14
CA VAL A 84 -0.22 4.54 -3.46
C VAL A 84 -1.63 3.96 -3.45
N LEU A 85 -2.55 4.69 -4.09
CA LEU A 85 -3.90 4.20 -4.40
C LEU A 85 -3.93 3.73 -5.84
N LEU A 86 -4.38 2.49 -6.05
CA LEU A 86 -4.63 1.97 -7.38
C LEU A 86 -6.09 2.30 -7.73
N VAL A 87 -6.28 3.07 -8.80
CA VAL A 87 -7.58 3.64 -9.14
C VAL A 87 -7.96 3.32 -10.58
N ASP A 88 -9.26 3.36 -10.87
CA ASP A 88 -9.75 3.37 -12.24
C ASP A 88 -9.57 4.78 -12.83
N ASP A 89 -9.46 4.89 -14.15
CA ASP A 89 -9.17 6.15 -14.83
C ASP A 89 -10.16 7.27 -14.48
N ASP A 90 -11.44 6.93 -14.28
CA ASP A 90 -12.47 7.91 -13.97
C ASP A 90 -12.47 8.34 -12.49
N GLU A 91 -11.72 7.66 -11.64
CA GLU A 91 -11.64 7.95 -10.21
C GLU A 91 -10.42 8.78 -9.82
N GLU A 92 -9.46 8.95 -10.71
CA GLU A 92 -8.16 9.57 -10.38
C GLU A 92 -8.31 10.92 -9.71
N ARG A 93 -9.14 11.81 -10.27
CA ARG A 93 -9.32 13.15 -9.72
C ARG A 93 -9.88 13.13 -8.31
N ARG A 94 -10.84 12.25 -8.07
CA ARG A 94 -11.48 12.11 -6.78
C ARG A 94 -10.47 11.71 -5.70
N TRP A 95 -9.64 10.74 -6.00
CA TRP A 95 -8.67 10.22 -5.03
C TRP A 95 -7.41 11.07 -4.91
N ALA A 96 -6.99 11.71 -5.99
CA ALA A 96 -5.84 12.61 -5.95
C ALA A 96 -6.06 13.76 -4.96
N ALA A 97 -7.31 14.22 -4.82
CA ALA A 97 -7.65 15.29 -3.88
C ALA A 97 -7.46 14.87 -2.41
N ALA A 98 -7.31 13.58 -2.13
CA ALA A 98 -7.06 13.09 -0.77
C ALA A 98 -5.58 13.16 -0.37
N GLY A 99 -4.71 13.59 -1.27
CA GLY A 99 -3.28 13.76 -0.96
C GLY A 99 -2.44 12.51 -1.13
N TRP A 100 -3.02 11.40 -1.57
CA TRP A 100 -2.28 10.17 -1.84
C TRP A 100 -1.86 10.11 -3.31
N ALA A 101 -0.70 9.51 -3.57
CA ALA A 101 -0.29 9.21 -4.93
C ALA A 101 -1.26 8.21 -5.55
N THR A 102 -1.63 8.44 -6.81
CA THR A 102 -2.54 7.54 -7.53
C THR A 102 -1.83 6.92 -8.72
N MET A 103 -2.14 5.66 -9.00
CA MET A 103 -1.65 4.96 -10.18
C MET A 103 -2.78 4.10 -10.75
N PRO A 104 -2.77 3.80 -12.05
CA PRO A 104 -3.82 2.95 -12.62
C PRO A 104 -3.78 1.56 -12.01
N ARG A 105 -4.94 0.93 -11.89
CA ARG A 105 -5.05 -0.41 -11.31
C ARG A 105 -4.19 -1.44 -12.02
N ARG A 106 -3.95 -1.26 -13.33
CA ARG A 106 -3.10 -2.13 -14.14
C ARG A 106 -1.67 -1.63 -14.25
N VAL A 107 -1.18 -1.00 -13.21
CA VAL A 107 0.19 -0.47 -13.19
C VAL A 107 1.21 -1.61 -13.35
N ASP A 108 2.30 -1.31 -14.06
CA ASP A 108 3.45 -2.20 -14.10
C ASP A 108 4.02 -2.34 -12.67
N PRO A 109 4.16 -3.55 -12.14
CA PRO A 109 4.69 -3.74 -10.79
C PRO A 109 6.06 -3.08 -10.55
N ALA A 110 6.92 -3.00 -11.56
CA ALA A 110 8.22 -2.34 -11.43
C ALA A 110 8.06 -0.82 -11.24
N MET A 111 7.07 -0.22 -11.90
CA MET A 111 6.78 1.21 -11.74
C MET A 111 6.18 1.48 -10.36
N LEU A 112 5.33 0.61 -9.87
CA LEU A 112 4.79 0.71 -8.52
C LEU A 112 5.92 0.63 -7.48
N ARG A 113 6.83 -0.32 -7.64
CA ARG A 113 8.00 -0.44 -6.78
C ARG A 113 8.81 0.85 -6.76
N ALA A 114 9.10 1.42 -7.94
CA ALA A 114 9.88 2.66 -8.03
C ALA A 114 9.17 3.81 -7.31
N ARG A 115 7.85 3.90 -7.45
CA ARG A 115 7.08 4.95 -6.77
C ARG A 115 7.16 4.81 -5.26
N LEU A 116 7.00 3.60 -4.73
CA LEU A 116 7.11 3.35 -3.30
C LEU A 116 8.51 3.66 -2.79
N GLN A 117 9.55 3.36 -3.55
CA GLN A 117 10.92 3.70 -3.20
C GLN A 117 11.11 5.22 -3.07
N LEU A 118 10.46 6.01 -3.92
CA LEU A 118 10.48 7.47 -3.82
C LEU A 118 9.74 7.95 -2.57
N ILE A 119 8.61 7.38 -2.25
CA ILE A 119 7.81 7.75 -1.08
C ILE A 119 8.56 7.40 0.21
N ALA A 120 9.31 6.30 0.21
CA ALA A 120 10.03 5.82 1.37
C ALA A 120 11.25 6.68 1.76
N ARG A 121 11.68 7.55 0.87
CA ARG A 121 12.88 8.41 1.11
C ARG A 121 12.61 9.51 2.11
#